data_1e45edb0a7e12b253ab1707273177acf
#
_entry.id   1e45edb0a7e12b253ab1707273177acf
#
_cell.length_a   1.000
_cell.length_b   1.000
_cell.length_c   1.000
_cell.angle_alpha   90.00
_cell.angle_beta   90.00
_cell.angle_gamma   90.00
#
_symmetry.space_group_name_H-M   'P 1'
#
loop_
_entity.id
_entity.type
_entity.pdbx_description
1 polymer ?
#
loop_
_entity_poly.entity_id
_entity_poly.type
_entity_poly.pdbx_seq_one_letter_code
_entity_poly.pdbx_strand_id
1 'polypeptide(L)' 'MSMFILETEPAGYVLIAANEAEKSSNITLVDVKAVGAFGRLTLAGREGDVEEAAAAAMRAIDRINSRSMLR' A
#
# COMPACT_ATOMS: atom_id res chain seq x y z
N MET A 1 -11.36 15.34 1.97
CA MET A 1 -10.70 14.19 1.31
C MET A 1 -9.28 14.05 1.82
N SER A 2 -8.90 12.86 2.14
CA SER A 2 -7.55 12.56 2.62
C SER A 2 -6.75 11.80 1.57
N MET A 3 -5.42 11.92 1.66
CA MET A 3 -4.52 11.20 0.78
C MET A 3 -3.47 10.45 1.60
N PHE A 4 -3.02 9.33 1.06
CA PHE A 4 -1.96 8.53 1.67
C PHE A 4 -0.99 8.11 0.58
N ILE A 5 0.29 8.28 0.82
CA ILE A 5 1.34 7.89 -0.12
C ILE A 5 2.26 6.91 0.59
N LEU A 6 2.48 5.76 -0.05
CA LEU A 6 3.38 4.73 0.45
C LEU A 6 4.45 4.45 -0.59
N GLU A 7 5.69 4.40 -0.16
CA GLU A 7 6.79 3.98 -1.02
C GLU A 7 7.34 2.66 -0.53
N THR A 8 7.66 1.78 -1.46
CA THR A 8 8.17 0.44 -1.15
C THR A 8 9.50 0.19 -1.81
N GLU A 9 10.31 -0.63 -1.17
CA GLU A 9 11.52 -1.20 -1.74
C GLU A 9 11.57 -2.66 -1.28
N PRO A 10 11.49 -3.63 -2.21
CA PRO A 10 11.48 -3.49 -3.67
C PRO A 10 10.13 -3.02 -4.24
N ALA A 11 10.19 -2.58 -5.49
CA ALA A 11 9.02 -2.01 -6.18
C ALA A 11 7.83 -2.97 -6.24
N GLY A 12 8.07 -4.27 -6.34
CA GLY A 12 7.02 -5.27 -6.45
C GLY A 12 6.05 -5.29 -5.26
N TYR A 13 6.48 -4.83 -4.11
CA TYR A 13 5.63 -4.80 -2.92
C TYR A 13 4.47 -3.81 -3.07
N VAL A 14 4.60 -2.81 -3.93
CA VAL A 14 3.56 -1.81 -4.11
C VAL A 14 2.27 -2.42 -4.66
N LEU A 15 2.39 -3.44 -5.50
CA LEU A 15 1.20 -4.11 -6.07
C LEU A 15 0.43 -4.87 -4.99
N ILE A 16 1.16 -5.51 -4.08
CA ILE A 16 0.54 -6.23 -2.97
C ILE A 16 -0.16 -5.25 -2.03
N ALA A 17 0.51 -4.14 -1.71
CA ALA A 17 -0.06 -3.10 -0.85
C ALA A 17 -1.33 -2.50 -1.47
N ALA A 18 -1.29 -2.18 -2.77
CA ALA A 18 -2.43 -1.62 -3.48
C ALA A 18 -3.62 -2.56 -3.46
N ASN A 19 -3.39 -3.84 -3.71
CA ASN A 19 -4.44 -4.84 -3.74
C ASN A 19 -5.12 -4.97 -2.38
N GLU A 20 -4.35 -5.01 -1.31
CA GLU A 20 -4.91 -5.12 0.04
C GLU A 20 -5.65 -3.85 0.45
N ALA A 21 -5.15 -2.68 0.06
CA ALA A 21 -5.81 -1.42 0.34
C ALA A 21 -7.19 -1.35 -0.32
N GLU A 22 -7.28 -1.76 -1.58
CA GLU A 22 -8.55 -1.75 -2.31
C GLU A 22 -9.59 -2.69 -1.72
N LYS A 23 -9.14 -3.81 -1.18
CA LYS A 23 -10.05 -4.79 -0.57
C LYS A 23 -10.62 -4.33 0.76
N SER A 24 -9.90 -3.48 1.47
CA SER A 24 -10.24 -3.18 2.87
C SER A 24 -11.26 -2.07 3.05
N SER A 25 -11.33 -1.13 2.12
CA SER A 25 -12.23 0.01 2.29
C SER A 25 -12.55 0.68 0.97
N ASN A 26 -13.47 1.66 1.04
CA ASN A 26 -13.92 2.38 -0.14
C ASN A 26 -13.00 3.56 -0.41
N ILE A 27 -11.92 3.31 -1.14
CA ILE A 27 -10.94 4.35 -1.50
C ILE A 27 -10.78 4.42 -3.02
N THR A 28 -10.18 5.51 -3.47
CA THR A 28 -9.77 5.66 -4.86
C THR A 28 -8.27 5.44 -4.96
N LEU A 29 -7.89 4.51 -5.83
CA LEU A 29 -6.50 4.27 -6.14
C LEU A 29 -6.07 5.32 -7.17
N VAL A 30 -5.33 6.33 -6.72
CA VAL A 30 -4.94 7.44 -7.57
C VAL A 30 -3.79 7.05 -8.48
N ASP A 31 -2.80 6.36 -7.96
CA ASP A 31 -1.62 6.02 -8.73
C ASP A 31 -0.88 4.85 -8.10
N VAL A 32 -0.37 3.98 -8.96
CA VAL A 32 0.54 2.89 -8.57
C VAL A 32 1.67 2.90 -9.58
N LYS A 33 2.88 3.21 -9.14
CA LYS A 33 4.04 3.31 -10.02
C LYS A 33 5.21 2.49 -9.51
N ALA A 34 5.98 1.95 -10.44
CA ALA A 34 7.27 1.36 -10.15
C ALA A 34 8.32 2.21 -10.87
N VAL A 35 9.29 2.75 -10.13
CA VAL A 35 10.34 3.58 -10.68
C VAL A 35 11.68 3.03 -10.18
N GLY A 36 12.43 2.41 -11.08
CA GLY A 36 13.67 1.74 -10.70
C GLY A 36 13.39 0.65 -9.66
N ALA A 37 14.05 0.70 -8.52
CA ALA A 37 13.88 -0.27 -7.43
C ALA A 37 12.69 0.03 -6.52
N PHE A 38 12.06 1.20 -6.68
CA PHE A 38 11.02 1.66 -5.76
C PHE A 38 9.63 1.59 -6.36
N GLY A 39 8.64 1.34 -5.51
CA GLY A 39 7.25 1.45 -5.87
C GLY A 39 6.58 2.56 -5.08
N ARG A 40 5.59 3.21 -5.67
CA ARG A 40 4.81 4.25 -5.00
C ARG A 40 3.32 4.00 -5.20
N LEU A 41 2.59 4.10 -4.11
CA LEU A 41 1.14 3.94 -4.08
C LEU A 41 0.53 5.23 -3.54
N THR A 42 -0.46 5.77 -4.25
CA THR A 42 -1.20 6.95 -3.79
C THR A 42 -2.69 6.61 -3.69
N LEU A 43 -3.27 6.82 -2.54
CA LEU A 43 -4.69 6.58 -2.27
C LEU A 43 -5.38 7.88 -1.90
N ALA A 44 -6.67 7.97 -2.20
CA ALA A 44 -7.50 9.10 -1.80
C ALA A 44 -8.89 8.62 -1.40
N GLY A 45 -9.54 9.36 -0.52
CA GLY A 45 -10.87 9.03 -0.06
C GLY A 45 -11.23 9.77 1.22
N ARG A 46 -12.25 9.31 1.89
CA ARG A 46 -12.61 9.83 3.21
C ARG A 46 -11.53 9.43 4.20
N GLU A 47 -11.32 10.28 5.20
CA GLU A 47 -10.23 10.07 6.16
C GLU A 47 -10.26 8.68 6.79
N GLY A 48 -11.41 8.23 7.29
CA GLY A 48 -11.50 6.91 7.90
C GLY A 48 -11.21 5.77 6.93
N ASP A 49 -11.68 5.89 5.69
CA ASP A 49 -11.43 4.89 4.67
C ASP A 49 -9.96 4.83 4.28
N VAL A 50 -9.32 5.98 4.17
CA VAL A 50 -7.90 6.05 3.83
C VAL A 50 -7.05 5.47 4.96
N GLU A 51 -7.38 5.76 6.20
CA GLU A 51 -6.68 5.19 7.35
C GLU A 51 -6.78 3.68 7.39
N GLU A 52 -7.96 3.14 7.13
CA GLU A 52 -8.17 1.70 7.10
C GLU A 52 -7.41 1.05 5.95
N ALA A 53 -7.45 1.66 4.77
CA ALA A 53 -6.72 1.15 3.60
C ALA A 53 -5.21 1.20 3.83
N ALA A 54 -4.71 2.28 4.42
CA ALA A 54 -3.29 2.42 4.74
C ALA A 54 -2.84 1.35 5.72
N ALA A 55 -3.65 1.08 6.75
CA ALA A 55 -3.33 0.04 7.72
C ALA A 55 -3.27 -1.33 7.06
N ALA A 56 -4.20 -1.63 6.16
CA ALA A 56 -4.20 -2.90 5.44
C ALA A 56 -2.96 -3.05 4.56
N ALA A 57 -2.57 -1.97 3.86
CA ALA A 57 -1.38 -1.97 3.02
C ALA A 57 -0.12 -2.22 3.85
N MET A 58 -0.01 -1.55 4.99
CA MET A 58 1.14 -1.72 5.87
C MET A 58 1.22 -3.13 6.46
N ARG A 59 0.07 -3.70 6.83
CA ARG A 59 0.05 -5.08 7.34
C ARG A 59 0.51 -6.07 6.29
N ALA A 60 0.14 -5.86 5.04
CA ALA A 60 0.56 -6.73 3.94
C ALA A 60 2.07 -6.68 3.74
N ILE A 61 2.65 -5.48 3.78
CA ILE A 61 4.09 -5.29 3.66
C ILE A 61 4.82 -5.96 4.84
N ASP A 62 4.34 -5.76 6.04
CA ASP A 62 4.95 -6.33 7.24
C ASP A 62 4.96 -7.85 7.20
N ARG A 63 3.87 -8.45 6.71
CA ARG A 63 3.79 -9.91 6.58
C ARG A 63 4.87 -10.45 5.65
N ILE A 64 5.09 -9.78 4.53
CA ILE A 64 6.09 -10.21 3.55
C ILE A 64 7.50 -10.04 4.13
N ASN A 65 7.76 -8.93 4.80
CA ASN A 65 9.05 -8.69 5.43
C ASN A 65 9.35 -9.70 6.52
N SER A 66 8.34 -10.05 7.33
CA SER A 66 8.51 -11.06 8.38
C SER A 66 8.89 -12.42 7.79
N ARG A 67 8.24 -12.83 6.71
CA ARG A 67 8.59 -14.07 6.03
C ARG A 67 10.02 -14.05 5.51
N SER A 68 10.43 -12.95 4.92
CA SER A 68 11.78 -12.81 4.40
C SER A 68 12.82 -12.93 5.50
N MET A 69 12.51 -12.39 6.67
CA MET A 69 13.41 -12.42 7.82
C MET A 69 13.53 -13.80 8.47
N LEU A 70 12.56 -14.65 8.26
CA LEU A 70 12.53 -15.98 8.88
C LEU A 70 13.33 -17.03 8.12
N ARG A 71 13.91 -16.67 7.01
CA ARG A 71 14.72 -17.61 6.22
C ARG A 71 16.10 -17.77 6.77
#